data_bab289c30df942e02b86ec8b166ba1a9
#
_entry.id   bab289c30df942e02b86ec8b166ba1a9
#
_cell.length_a   1.000
_cell.length_b   1.000
_cell.length_c   1.000
_cell.angle_alpha   90.00
_cell.angle_beta   90.00
_cell.angle_gamma   90.00
#
_symmetry.space_group_name_H-M   'P 1'
#
loop_
_entity.id
_entity.type
_entity.pdbx_description
1 polymer ?
#
loop_
_entity_poly.entity_id
_entity_poly.type
_entity_poly.pdbx_seq_one_letter_code
_entity_poly.pdbx_strand_id
1 'polypeptide(L)'
;MSIASLIGRPRDASRDVAIESAAIELLREVGYERLSIEGVALRACVSKSTIYRRWKNKAELIADAVHHYAFCKMPTFDTGSLRGDLIAVISEKVRTMQSADGQLFAGLMAATRTDSDLADLMLSSMSEGAGSVHAAIFERAMARGEIPPTADIQTVLELTPAVITFRLFMSRQNVDKKFIEHFVDNVLWPVLQNQTR
;
A
#
# COMPACT_ATOMS: atom_id res chain seq x y z
N MET A 1 -11.69 -39.27 30.37
CA MET A 1 -10.69 -39.06 29.30
C MET A 1 -10.89 -37.66 28.73
N SER A 2 -9.95 -36.78 28.95
CA SER A 2 -10.06 -35.34 28.74
C SER A 2 -9.84 -34.97 27.26
N ILE A 3 -10.80 -34.30 26.64
CA ILE A 3 -10.72 -33.76 25.26
C ILE A 3 -10.20 -32.30 25.32
N ALA A 4 -9.01 -32.12 25.87
CA ALA A 4 -8.40 -30.81 26.02
C ALA A 4 -7.00 -30.80 25.37
N SER A 5 -6.91 -30.97 24.03
CA SER A 5 -5.61 -30.82 23.36
C SER A 5 -5.75 -30.71 21.83
N LEU A 6 -6.59 -29.81 21.31
CA LEU A 6 -6.63 -29.48 19.87
C LEU A 6 -6.84 -27.98 19.62
N ILE A 7 -6.53 -27.15 20.60
CA ILE A 7 -6.45 -25.70 20.34
C ILE A 7 -4.99 -25.43 19.96
N GLY A 8 -4.72 -25.36 18.67
CA GLY A 8 -3.41 -24.93 18.16
C GLY A 8 -3.05 -23.58 18.82
N ARG A 9 -1.77 -23.45 19.20
CA ARG A 9 -1.23 -22.25 19.86
C ARG A 9 -1.71 -21.00 19.14
N PRO A 10 -2.29 -19.99 19.85
CA PRO A 10 -2.77 -18.76 19.25
C PRO A 10 -1.74 -18.18 18.29
N ARG A 11 -2.23 -17.61 17.18
CA ARG A 11 -1.38 -16.93 16.17
C ARG A 11 -0.53 -15.90 16.89
N ASP A 12 0.78 -16.03 16.80
CA ASP A 12 1.72 -15.09 17.39
C ASP A 12 1.93 -13.93 16.41
N ALA A 13 1.01 -12.97 16.45
CA ALA A 13 1.04 -11.79 15.59
C ALA A 13 2.35 -10.99 15.72
N SER A 14 3.02 -11.07 16.87
CA SER A 14 4.30 -10.41 17.09
C SER A 14 5.43 -11.00 16.23
N ARG A 15 5.36 -12.32 15.94
CA ARG A 15 6.32 -12.98 15.04
C ARG A 15 6.13 -12.62 13.59
N ASP A 16 4.89 -12.46 13.15
CA ASP A 16 4.59 -12.06 11.77
C ASP A 16 5.14 -10.66 11.52
N VAL A 17 4.89 -9.73 12.43
CA VAL A 17 5.46 -8.36 12.39
C VAL A 17 7.00 -8.40 12.39
N ALA A 18 7.63 -9.26 13.16
CA ALA A 18 9.10 -9.39 13.18
C ALA A 18 9.64 -9.93 11.85
N ILE A 19 8.97 -10.91 11.23
CA ILE A 19 9.35 -11.47 9.92
C ILE A 19 9.18 -10.42 8.83
N GLU A 20 8.05 -9.73 8.79
CA GLU A 20 7.77 -8.66 7.82
C GLU A 20 8.75 -7.49 7.95
N SER A 21 9.05 -7.07 9.18
CA SER A 21 10.07 -6.03 9.43
C SER A 21 11.44 -6.45 8.93
N ALA A 22 11.86 -7.67 9.20
CA ALA A 22 13.13 -8.23 8.71
C ALA A 22 13.15 -8.31 7.17
N ALA A 23 12.02 -8.66 6.55
CA ALA A 23 11.89 -8.69 5.10
C ALA A 23 12.02 -7.30 4.48
N ILE A 24 11.38 -6.27 5.05
CA ILE A 24 11.49 -4.87 4.59
C ILE A 24 12.92 -4.34 4.74
N GLU A 25 13.59 -4.62 5.87
CA GLU A 25 14.99 -4.22 6.09
C GLU A 25 15.90 -4.86 5.06
N LEU A 26 15.79 -6.17 4.85
CA LEU A 26 16.60 -6.89 3.89
C LEU A 26 16.31 -6.43 2.45
N LEU A 27 15.04 -6.16 2.14
CA LEU A 27 14.63 -5.61 0.84
C LEU A 27 15.29 -4.27 0.54
N ARG A 28 15.43 -3.38 1.55
CA ARG A 28 16.16 -2.11 1.41
C ARG A 28 17.65 -2.30 1.16
N GLU A 29 18.25 -3.28 1.83
CA GLU A 29 19.71 -3.50 1.75
C GLU A 29 20.13 -4.14 0.44
N VAL A 30 19.42 -5.17 -0.02
CA VAL A 30 19.89 -6.00 -1.13
C VAL A 30 18.96 -5.98 -2.36
N GLY A 31 17.76 -5.42 -2.26
CA GLY A 31 16.75 -5.45 -3.29
C GLY A 31 16.04 -6.80 -3.43
N TYR A 32 14.94 -6.83 -4.20
CA TYR A 32 14.08 -8.01 -4.32
C TYR A 32 14.83 -9.23 -4.90
N GLU A 33 15.64 -9.05 -5.93
CA GLU A 33 16.31 -10.15 -6.62
C GLU A 33 17.23 -10.97 -5.69
N ARG A 34 17.99 -10.28 -4.84
CA ARG A 34 18.97 -10.90 -3.93
C ARG A 34 18.38 -11.30 -2.59
N LEU A 35 17.16 -10.87 -2.28
CA LEU A 35 16.47 -11.26 -1.07
C LEU A 35 16.14 -12.75 -1.10
N SER A 36 16.41 -13.45 0.00
CA SER A 36 16.07 -14.87 0.17
C SER A 36 15.30 -15.11 1.46
N ILE A 37 14.46 -16.14 1.48
CA ILE A 37 13.76 -16.59 2.70
C ILE A 37 14.73 -16.97 3.81
N GLU A 38 15.90 -17.54 3.45
CA GLU A 38 16.97 -17.84 4.41
C GLU A 38 17.48 -16.58 5.11
N GLY A 39 17.73 -15.53 4.34
CA GLY A 39 18.19 -14.23 4.87
C GLY A 39 17.17 -13.61 5.83
N VAL A 40 15.88 -13.65 5.45
CA VAL A 40 14.79 -13.15 6.31
C VAL A 40 14.69 -14.00 7.58
N ALA A 41 14.74 -15.34 7.48
CA ALA A 41 14.66 -16.24 8.63
C ALA A 41 15.80 -15.98 9.63
N LEU A 42 17.02 -15.79 9.11
CA LEU A 42 18.19 -15.48 9.94
C LEU A 42 18.01 -14.15 10.69
N ARG A 43 17.58 -13.10 9.97
CA ARG A 43 17.37 -11.75 10.53
C ARG A 43 16.25 -11.71 11.56
N ALA A 44 15.14 -12.39 11.27
CA ALA A 44 13.98 -12.48 12.18
C ALA A 44 14.18 -13.47 13.33
N CYS A 45 15.31 -14.17 13.40
CA CYS A 45 15.61 -15.22 14.37
C CYS A 45 14.53 -16.33 14.42
N VAL A 46 14.04 -16.75 13.24
CA VAL A 46 13.05 -17.83 13.09
C VAL A 46 13.55 -18.92 12.15
N SER A 47 12.88 -20.10 12.17
CA SER A 47 13.15 -21.13 11.17
C SER A 47 12.45 -20.82 9.84
N LYS A 48 13.01 -21.30 8.72
CA LYS A 48 12.34 -21.23 7.39
C LYS A 48 10.96 -21.85 7.42
N SER A 49 10.77 -22.94 8.15
CA SER A 49 9.46 -23.59 8.29
C SER A 49 8.43 -22.71 8.98
N THR A 50 8.86 -21.77 9.83
CA THR A 50 7.98 -20.76 10.43
C THR A 50 7.47 -19.79 9.39
N ILE A 51 8.33 -19.36 8.46
CA ILE A 51 7.95 -18.49 7.35
C ILE A 51 7.03 -19.24 6.38
N TYR A 52 7.45 -20.43 5.88
CA TYR A 52 6.68 -21.21 4.91
C TYR A 52 5.29 -21.68 5.39
N ARG A 53 5.07 -21.70 6.69
CA ARG A 53 3.72 -21.95 7.24
C ARG A 53 2.75 -20.79 6.97
N ARG A 54 3.26 -19.58 6.71
CA ARG A 54 2.48 -18.36 6.50
C ARG A 54 2.46 -17.94 5.05
N TRP A 55 3.62 -17.91 4.44
CA TRP A 55 3.85 -17.43 3.08
C TRP A 55 4.43 -18.55 2.23
N LYS A 56 3.80 -18.86 1.13
CA LYS A 56 4.19 -19.98 0.25
C LYS A 56 5.52 -19.75 -0.45
N ASN A 57 5.81 -18.47 -0.75
CA ASN A 57 7.00 -18.07 -1.49
C ASN A 57 7.47 -16.68 -1.07
N LYS A 58 8.57 -16.24 -1.68
CA LYS A 58 9.17 -14.92 -1.46
C LYS A 58 8.22 -13.78 -1.86
N ALA A 59 7.52 -13.93 -2.98
CA ALA A 59 6.62 -12.91 -3.50
C ALA A 59 5.47 -12.63 -2.52
N GLU A 60 4.84 -13.68 -1.97
CA GLU A 60 3.76 -13.55 -0.99
C GLU A 60 4.24 -12.86 0.30
N LEU A 61 5.41 -13.25 0.83
CA LEU A 61 5.99 -12.58 1.99
C LEU A 61 6.25 -11.08 1.74
N ILE A 62 6.82 -10.75 0.59
CA ILE A 62 7.17 -9.36 0.29
C ILE A 62 5.94 -8.52 -0.01
N ALA A 63 4.94 -9.05 -0.71
CA ALA A 63 3.69 -8.35 -0.96
C ALA A 63 2.97 -8.01 0.36
N ASP A 64 2.84 -8.97 1.28
CA ASP A 64 2.25 -8.77 2.60
C ASP A 64 3.05 -7.78 3.44
N ALA A 65 4.38 -7.95 3.50
CA ALA A 65 5.25 -7.06 4.28
C ALA A 65 5.15 -5.61 3.78
N VAL A 66 5.13 -5.40 2.46
CA VAL A 66 4.98 -4.08 1.86
C VAL A 66 3.58 -3.52 2.09
N HIS A 67 2.55 -4.34 1.97
CA HIS A 67 1.17 -3.95 2.27
C HIS A 67 1.06 -3.42 3.71
N HIS A 68 1.46 -4.22 4.69
CA HIS A 68 1.44 -3.80 6.10
C HIS A 68 2.30 -2.57 6.35
N TYR A 69 3.49 -2.51 5.76
CA TYR A 69 4.39 -1.36 5.92
C TYR A 69 3.80 -0.09 5.33
N ALA A 70 3.21 -0.13 4.13
CA ALA A 70 2.70 1.03 3.43
C ALA A 70 1.35 1.51 3.96
N PHE A 71 0.44 0.58 4.31
CA PHE A 71 -0.95 0.92 4.64
C PHE A 71 -1.23 1.00 6.14
N CYS A 72 -0.60 0.17 6.99
CA CYS A 72 -0.78 0.26 8.44
C CYS A 72 -0.16 1.52 9.06
N LYS A 73 0.73 2.21 8.35
CA LYS A 73 1.36 3.46 8.79
C LYS A 73 0.71 4.72 8.19
N MET A 74 -0.27 4.57 7.30
CA MET A 74 -0.97 5.73 6.76
C MET A 74 -1.84 6.37 7.86
N PRO A 75 -1.64 7.65 8.15
CA PRO A 75 -2.52 8.36 9.07
C PRO A 75 -3.94 8.44 8.50
N THR A 76 -4.92 8.44 9.39
CA THR A 76 -6.28 8.80 9.02
C THR A 76 -6.37 10.30 8.86
N PHE A 77 -6.95 10.75 7.75
CA PHE A 77 -7.17 12.17 7.49
C PHE A 77 -8.65 12.49 7.66
N ASP A 78 -8.95 13.52 8.42
CA ASP A 78 -10.28 14.10 8.59
C ASP A 78 -10.14 15.61 8.76
N THR A 79 -10.05 16.30 7.63
CA THR A 79 -9.84 17.76 7.56
C THR A 79 -11.15 18.53 7.54
N GLY A 80 -12.28 17.83 7.59
CA GLY A 80 -13.61 18.41 7.51
C GLY A 80 -14.13 18.57 6.07
N SER A 81 -13.35 18.21 5.04
CA SER A 81 -13.79 18.24 3.64
C SER A 81 -13.06 17.16 2.81
N LEU A 82 -13.74 16.62 1.80
CA LEU A 82 -13.12 15.66 0.86
C LEU A 82 -11.91 16.26 0.15
N ARG A 83 -12.02 17.52 -0.26
CA ARG A 83 -10.90 18.25 -0.89
C ARG A 83 -9.66 18.24 0.01
N GLY A 84 -9.84 18.62 1.27
CA GLY A 84 -8.74 18.64 2.24
C GLY A 84 -8.16 17.25 2.50
N ASP A 85 -9.03 16.25 2.65
CA ASP A 85 -8.63 14.86 2.88
C ASP A 85 -7.83 14.30 1.69
N LEU A 86 -8.26 14.54 0.44
CA LEU A 86 -7.54 14.13 -0.76
C LEU A 86 -6.16 14.80 -0.86
N ILE A 87 -6.08 16.12 -0.61
CA ILE A 87 -4.80 16.82 -0.61
C ILE A 87 -3.86 16.24 0.45
N ALA A 88 -4.34 15.96 1.65
CA ALA A 88 -3.56 15.40 2.75
C ALA A 88 -3.04 13.99 2.42
N VAL A 89 -3.91 13.10 1.92
CA VAL A 89 -3.54 11.74 1.50
C VAL A 89 -2.50 11.76 0.39
N ILE A 90 -2.71 12.57 -0.66
CA ILE A 90 -1.79 12.65 -1.79
C ILE A 90 -0.44 13.21 -1.34
N SER A 91 -0.44 14.25 -0.51
CA SER A 91 0.78 14.85 0.03
C SER A 91 1.59 13.83 0.84
N GLU A 92 0.95 13.02 1.66
CA GLU A 92 1.61 11.98 2.43
C GLU A 92 2.17 10.87 1.55
N LYS A 93 1.43 10.43 0.52
CA LYS A 93 1.92 9.48 -0.49
C LYS A 93 3.15 10.01 -1.21
N VAL A 94 3.12 11.27 -1.65
CA VAL A 94 4.25 11.92 -2.32
C VAL A 94 5.46 11.97 -1.39
N ARG A 95 5.27 12.36 -0.13
CA ARG A 95 6.32 12.40 0.88
C ARG A 95 6.97 11.02 1.06
N THR A 96 6.16 9.97 1.16
CA THR A 96 6.63 8.59 1.27
C THR A 96 7.39 8.15 0.02
N MET A 97 6.86 8.43 -1.18
CA MET A 97 7.52 8.10 -2.44
C MET A 97 8.83 8.85 -2.69
N GLN A 98 9.01 10.02 -2.11
CA GLN A 98 10.26 10.81 -2.19
C GLN A 98 11.27 10.43 -1.10
N SER A 99 10.89 9.62 -0.12
CA SER A 99 11.79 9.11 0.92
C SER A 99 12.58 7.87 0.45
N ALA A 100 13.42 7.34 1.34
CA ALA A 100 14.10 6.05 1.11
C ALA A 100 13.12 4.90 0.81
N ASP A 101 11.89 4.97 1.31
CA ASP A 101 10.84 3.99 1.05
C ASP A 101 10.33 4.04 -0.40
N GLY A 102 10.37 5.21 -1.03
CA GLY A 102 10.05 5.35 -2.46
C GLY A 102 11.04 4.63 -3.37
N GLN A 103 12.33 4.59 -3.02
CA GLN A 103 13.33 3.82 -3.76
C GLN A 103 13.08 2.31 -3.65
N LEU A 104 12.69 1.85 -2.46
CA LEU A 104 12.28 0.46 -2.24
C LEU A 104 11.08 0.11 -3.13
N PHE A 105 10.06 0.95 -3.15
CA PHE A 105 8.87 0.74 -3.97
C PHE A 105 9.20 0.74 -5.47
N ALA A 106 10.05 1.65 -5.95
CA ALA A 106 10.50 1.68 -7.34
C ALA A 106 11.26 0.40 -7.72
N GLY A 107 12.12 -0.12 -6.83
CA GLY A 107 12.81 -1.39 -7.01
C GLY A 107 11.85 -2.59 -7.10
N LEU A 108 10.80 -2.59 -6.28
CA LEU A 108 9.74 -3.61 -6.35
C LEU A 108 8.95 -3.53 -7.66
N MET A 109 8.57 -2.33 -8.11
CA MET A 109 7.90 -2.13 -9.39
C MET A 109 8.76 -2.64 -10.57
N ALA A 110 10.07 -2.49 -10.49
CA ALA A 110 10.96 -3.08 -11.51
C ALA A 110 10.92 -4.63 -11.46
N ALA A 111 10.90 -5.23 -10.28
CA ALA A 111 10.89 -6.67 -10.08
C ALA A 111 9.57 -7.33 -10.56
N THR A 112 8.44 -6.62 -10.54
CA THR A 112 7.16 -7.14 -11.09
C THR A 112 7.22 -7.45 -12.60
N ARG A 113 8.21 -6.92 -13.30
CA ARG A 113 8.40 -7.21 -14.73
C ARG A 113 8.98 -8.62 -14.98
N THR A 114 9.65 -9.19 -14.00
CA THR A 114 10.32 -10.50 -14.08
C THR A 114 9.66 -11.57 -13.21
N ASP A 115 8.83 -11.18 -12.27
CA ASP A 115 8.11 -12.05 -11.33
C ASP A 115 6.61 -11.76 -11.41
N SER A 116 5.87 -12.60 -12.14
CA SER A 116 4.42 -12.46 -12.33
C SER A 116 3.63 -12.67 -11.04
N ASP A 117 4.08 -13.57 -10.16
CA ASP A 117 3.42 -13.82 -8.89
C ASP A 117 3.49 -12.55 -8.01
N LEU A 118 4.67 -11.91 -8.00
CA LEU A 118 4.82 -10.62 -7.31
C LEU A 118 3.93 -9.54 -7.93
N ALA A 119 3.81 -9.49 -9.26
CA ALA A 119 2.98 -8.50 -9.94
C ALA A 119 1.51 -8.64 -9.53
N ASP A 120 0.96 -9.85 -9.58
CA ASP A 120 -0.44 -10.12 -9.23
C ASP A 120 -0.73 -9.83 -7.75
N LEU A 121 0.17 -10.25 -6.85
CA LEU A 121 0.05 -10.00 -5.43
C LEU A 121 0.17 -8.51 -5.08
N MET A 122 1.08 -7.78 -5.70
CA MET A 122 1.20 -6.33 -5.50
C MET A 122 -0.05 -5.59 -5.99
N LEU A 123 -0.61 -6.01 -7.14
CA LEU A 123 -1.82 -5.39 -7.68
C LEU A 123 -3.02 -5.63 -6.75
N SER A 124 -3.22 -6.86 -6.27
CA SER A 124 -4.32 -7.16 -5.32
C SER A 124 -4.15 -6.42 -3.99
N SER A 125 -2.95 -6.41 -3.43
CA SER A 125 -2.64 -5.69 -2.19
C SER A 125 -2.86 -4.18 -2.31
N MET A 126 -2.52 -3.58 -3.45
CA MET A 126 -2.79 -2.16 -3.70
C MET A 126 -4.28 -1.87 -3.79
N SER A 127 -5.06 -2.75 -4.42
CA SER A 127 -6.51 -2.60 -4.53
C SER A 127 -7.19 -2.72 -3.17
N GLU A 128 -6.82 -3.71 -2.35
CA GLU A 128 -7.39 -3.93 -1.01
C GLU A 128 -6.99 -2.83 -0.04
N GLY A 129 -5.71 -2.44 -0.01
CA GLY A 129 -5.20 -1.42 0.89
C GLY A 129 -5.72 -0.02 0.56
N ALA A 130 -5.82 0.33 -0.72
CA ALA A 130 -6.45 1.57 -1.14
C ALA A 130 -7.92 1.62 -0.70
N GLY A 131 -8.65 0.50 -0.80
CA GLY A 131 -10.06 0.42 -0.41
C GLY A 131 -10.30 0.76 1.06
N SER A 132 -9.48 0.27 1.98
CA SER A 132 -9.72 0.43 3.42
C SER A 132 -9.44 1.84 3.95
N VAL A 133 -8.32 2.45 3.58
CA VAL A 133 -7.93 3.79 4.05
C VAL A 133 -8.75 4.89 3.38
N HIS A 134 -9.07 4.72 2.09
CA HIS A 134 -9.81 5.73 1.34
C HIS A 134 -11.31 5.61 1.53
N ALA A 135 -11.86 4.41 1.81
CA ALA A 135 -13.29 4.20 2.01
C ALA A 135 -13.88 5.17 3.04
N ALA A 136 -13.24 5.29 4.21
CA ALA A 136 -13.70 6.18 5.28
C ALA A 136 -13.75 7.66 4.86
N ILE A 137 -12.82 8.11 4.00
CA ILE A 137 -12.80 9.49 3.47
C ILE A 137 -14.00 9.72 2.55
N PHE A 138 -14.25 8.79 1.63
CA PHE A 138 -15.37 8.90 0.70
C PHE A 138 -16.72 8.70 1.38
N GLU A 139 -16.84 7.79 2.34
CA GLU A 139 -18.05 7.61 3.15
C GLU A 139 -18.44 8.89 3.89
N ARG A 140 -17.46 9.55 4.54
CA ARG A 140 -17.70 10.84 5.19
C ARG A 140 -18.10 11.92 4.19
N ALA A 141 -17.48 11.96 3.01
CA ALA A 141 -17.81 12.92 1.97
C ALA A 141 -19.23 12.73 1.43
N MET A 142 -19.65 11.48 1.22
CA MET A 142 -21.05 11.15 0.85
C MET A 142 -22.02 11.56 1.96
N ALA A 143 -21.70 11.28 3.22
CA ALA A 143 -22.52 11.67 4.38
C ALA A 143 -22.66 13.19 4.53
N ARG A 144 -21.65 13.97 4.15
CA ARG A 144 -21.69 15.44 4.11
C ARG A 144 -22.34 16.01 2.85
N GLY A 145 -22.68 15.16 1.87
CA GLY A 145 -23.27 15.59 0.60
C GLY A 145 -22.28 16.26 -0.35
N GLU A 146 -20.97 16.09 -0.16
CA GLU A 146 -19.93 16.66 -1.02
C GLU A 146 -19.82 15.93 -2.36
N ILE A 147 -20.13 14.64 -2.39
CA ILE A 147 -20.19 13.82 -3.61
C ILE A 147 -21.44 12.95 -3.61
N PRO A 148 -21.99 12.61 -4.79
CA PRO A 148 -23.13 11.71 -4.89
C PRO A 148 -22.72 10.26 -4.54
N PRO A 149 -23.67 9.40 -4.09
CA PRO A 149 -23.41 7.97 -3.88
C PRO A 149 -22.96 7.22 -5.13
N THR A 150 -23.20 7.79 -6.31
CA THR A 150 -22.82 7.25 -7.62
C THR A 150 -21.48 7.80 -8.12
N ALA A 151 -20.73 8.51 -7.28
CA ALA A 151 -19.42 9.05 -7.64
C ALA A 151 -18.45 7.95 -8.09
N ASP A 152 -17.70 8.21 -9.15
CA ASP A 152 -16.71 7.26 -9.67
C ASP A 152 -15.42 7.31 -8.84
N ILE A 153 -15.53 6.73 -7.63
CA ILE A 153 -14.40 6.62 -6.70
C ILE A 153 -13.30 5.73 -7.26
N GLN A 154 -13.68 4.67 -8.00
CA GLN A 154 -12.73 3.71 -8.55
C GLN A 154 -11.75 4.40 -9.52
N THR A 155 -12.25 5.21 -10.44
CA THR A 155 -11.39 5.98 -11.34
C THR A 155 -10.44 6.91 -10.58
N VAL A 156 -10.88 7.56 -9.50
CA VAL A 156 -10.01 8.41 -8.67
C VAL A 156 -8.90 7.60 -8.00
N LEU A 157 -9.22 6.39 -7.48
CA LEU A 157 -8.25 5.49 -6.86
C LEU A 157 -7.19 4.98 -7.87
N GLU A 158 -7.55 4.83 -9.13
CA GLU A 158 -6.64 4.42 -10.21
C GLU A 158 -5.81 5.58 -10.75
N LEU A 159 -6.43 6.73 -11.02
CA LEU A 159 -5.75 7.90 -11.57
C LEU A 159 -4.70 8.47 -10.63
N THR A 160 -5.00 8.50 -9.33
CA THR A 160 -4.10 9.13 -8.35
C THR A 160 -2.71 8.49 -8.33
N PRO A 161 -2.56 7.16 -8.11
CA PRO A 161 -1.23 6.55 -8.13
C PRO A 161 -0.60 6.58 -9.53
N ALA A 162 -1.37 6.46 -10.60
CA ALA A 162 -0.86 6.50 -11.97
C ALA A 162 -0.16 7.83 -12.28
N VAL A 163 -0.84 8.95 -12.01
CA VAL A 163 -0.31 10.30 -12.27
C VAL A 163 0.89 10.61 -11.38
N ILE A 164 0.82 10.29 -10.09
CA ILE A 164 1.92 10.56 -9.15
C ILE A 164 3.16 9.73 -9.51
N THR A 165 3.00 8.43 -9.78
CA THR A 165 4.11 7.55 -10.18
C THR A 165 4.73 8.02 -11.49
N PHE A 166 3.91 8.35 -12.50
CA PHE A 166 4.41 8.87 -13.77
C PHE A 166 5.24 10.15 -13.57
N ARG A 167 4.74 11.10 -12.79
CA ARG A 167 5.47 12.36 -12.55
C ARG A 167 6.78 12.16 -11.81
N LEU A 168 6.77 11.37 -10.75
CA LEU A 168 7.96 11.19 -9.90
C LEU A 168 9.04 10.33 -10.55
N PHE A 169 8.64 9.21 -11.18
CA PHE A 169 9.62 8.21 -11.63
C PHE A 169 9.88 8.22 -13.13
N MET A 170 8.90 8.59 -13.96
CA MET A 170 9.06 8.59 -15.42
C MET A 170 9.41 9.96 -15.96
N SER A 171 8.61 10.98 -15.69
CA SER A 171 8.85 12.33 -16.22
C SER A 171 9.78 13.16 -15.32
N ARG A 172 10.13 12.69 -14.13
CA ARG A 172 10.98 13.37 -13.15
C ARG A 172 10.53 14.80 -12.85
N GLN A 173 9.21 15.02 -12.89
CA GLN A 173 8.62 16.32 -12.59
C GLN A 173 8.32 16.42 -11.11
N ASN A 174 8.41 17.62 -10.58
CA ASN A 174 8.08 17.87 -9.18
C ASN A 174 6.57 17.69 -8.94
N VAL A 175 6.25 17.10 -7.78
CA VAL A 175 4.89 16.98 -7.26
C VAL A 175 4.82 17.81 -5.99
N ASP A 176 4.70 19.13 -6.19
CA ASP A 176 4.58 20.08 -5.10
C ASP A 176 3.10 20.29 -4.68
N LYS A 177 2.91 21.08 -3.63
CA LYS A 177 1.58 21.39 -3.11
C LYS A 177 0.68 22.02 -4.18
N LYS A 178 1.24 22.92 -5.01
CA LYS A 178 0.48 23.58 -6.07
C LYS A 178 -0.03 22.60 -7.13
N PHE A 179 0.81 21.63 -7.49
CA PHE A 179 0.39 20.56 -8.38
C PHE A 179 -0.70 19.69 -7.76
N ILE A 180 -0.55 19.31 -6.48
CA ILE A 180 -1.53 18.48 -5.78
C ILE A 180 -2.89 19.17 -5.73
N GLU A 181 -2.93 20.43 -5.35
CA GLU A 181 -4.16 21.23 -5.33
C GLU A 181 -4.80 21.30 -6.71
N HIS A 182 -4.01 21.62 -7.74
CA HIS A 182 -4.50 21.63 -9.13
C HIS A 182 -5.06 20.27 -9.57
N PHE A 183 -4.37 19.19 -9.24
CA PHE A 183 -4.80 17.83 -9.61
C PHE A 183 -6.11 17.44 -8.91
N VAL A 184 -6.25 17.77 -7.64
CA VAL A 184 -7.50 17.53 -6.90
C VAL A 184 -8.64 18.37 -7.50
N ASP A 185 -8.44 19.67 -7.70
CA ASP A 185 -9.51 20.60 -8.09
C ASP A 185 -9.95 20.40 -9.55
N ASN A 186 -9.01 20.11 -10.45
CA ASN A 186 -9.29 20.16 -11.90
C ASN A 186 -9.33 18.77 -12.55
N VAL A 187 -8.92 17.72 -11.84
CA VAL A 187 -8.96 16.35 -12.38
C VAL A 187 -9.82 15.44 -11.51
N LEU A 188 -9.51 15.31 -10.23
CA LEU A 188 -10.23 14.35 -9.37
C LEU A 188 -11.64 14.83 -9.01
N TRP A 189 -11.79 16.13 -8.71
CA TRP A 189 -13.08 16.69 -8.34
C TRP A 189 -14.13 16.57 -9.46
N PRO A 190 -13.84 16.92 -10.74
CA PRO A 190 -14.79 16.70 -11.84
C PRO A 190 -15.19 15.23 -12.02
N VAL A 191 -14.26 14.27 -11.84
CA VAL A 191 -14.57 12.85 -11.93
C VAL A 191 -15.57 12.44 -10.85
N LEU A 192 -15.38 12.92 -9.61
CA LEU A 192 -16.27 12.62 -8.49
C LEU A 192 -17.66 13.29 -8.60
N GLN A 193 -17.76 14.40 -9.32
CA GLN A 193 -19.04 15.09 -9.56
C GLN A 193 -19.82 14.53 -10.76
N ASN A 194 -19.14 13.83 -11.68
CA ASN A 194 -19.81 13.21 -12.81
C ASN A 194 -20.62 11.99 -12.33
N GLN A 195 -21.94 12.06 -12.54
CA GLN A 195 -22.80 10.91 -12.40
C GLN A 195 -22.54 9.99 -13.59
N THR A 196 -21.95 8.82 -13.36
CA THR A 196 -21.87 7.78 -14.40
C THR A 196 -23.30 7.44 -14.82
N ARG A 197 -23.62 7.71 -16.08
CA ARG A 197 -24.94 7.37 -16.68
C ARG A 197 -25.07 5.86 -16.85
#